data_287430d6f238b77fb35562d10396ed04
#
_entry.id   287430d6f238b77fb35562d10396ed04
#
_cell.length_a   1.000
_cell.length_b   1.000
_cell.length_c   1.000
_cell.angle_alpha   90.00
_cell.angle_beta   90.00
_cell.angle_gamma   90.00
#
_symmetry.space_group_name_H-M   'P 1'
#
loop_
_entity.id
_entity.type
_entity.pdbx_description
1 polymer ?
#
loop_
_entity_poly.entity_id
_entity_poly.type
_entity_poly.pdbx_seq_one_letter_code
_entity_poly.pdbx_strand_id
1 'polypeptide(L)'
;MTHILDELEWRGLTAQTTDPDALRAALSAGPVSLYCGFDPTAPSLHIGNLVQILTVRRLQDAGHRPYALVGGATGLIGDPKMTGERTLNSRDVVAGWVERIRRQIEPLLRFDGDNAATMVNNLDWTAPLSAIDFLRDVGKHYRLGTMLAKDTVARRLNSDQGISFTEFSYQILQGMDYLELHRRHGVALQTGGSDQWGNLLSGVELVRKVEGTAVHALTTPLITKADGTKFGKTESGTVWLDPDLTSPYAFFQFWLNADDADVVGYLKVFTFRTRDEIDALATAVAERPAAREAQRTLAYDVTALVHGSDAADKVVAASQALFGRGSLGDLDAPTLAAAVAELPSASGGAGVPIVDLLAATGIVASKAAARRAISEGGASVNNVRVPDEDAVLSADDLLHGRWAVLRRGKRTLAVVDAQA
;
A
#
# COMPACT_ATOMS: atom_id res chain seq x y z
N MET A 1 29.03 8.46 -5.37
CA MET A 1 27.66 8.02 -5.09
C MET A 1 27.72 6.72 -4.30
N THR A 2 26.87 6.55 -3.29
CA THR A 2 26.74 5.29 -2.54
C THR A 2 26.22 4.21 -3.48
N HIS A 3 26.74 2.98 -3.37
CA HIS A 3 26.25 1.86 -4.18
C HIS A 3 24.78 1.54 -3.83
N ILE A 4 23.96 1.17 -4.84
CA ILE A 4 22.53 0.97 -4.61
C ILE A 4 22.22 -0.10 -3.56
N LEU A 5 22.99 -1.18 -3.47
CA LEU A 5 22.81 -2.20 -2.43
C LEU A 5 23.06 -1.64 -1.02
N ASP A 6 24.03 -0.74 -0.83
CA ASP A 6 24.29 -0.10 0.46
C ASP A 6 23.15 0.87 0.84
N GLU A 7 22.52 1.49 -0.16
CA GLU A 7 21.35 2.33 0.05
C GLU A 7 20.11 1.49 0.43
N LEU A 8 19.89 0.37 -0.26
CA LEU A 8 18.80 -0.55 0.08
C LEU A 8 18.99 -1.17 1.47
N GLU A 9 20.22 -1.55 1.83
CA GLU A 9 20.53 -2.09 3.16
C GLU A 9 20.28 -1.05 4.27
N TRP A 10 20.76 0.18 4.09
CA TRP A 10 20.51 1.27 5.05
C TRP A 10 19.03 1.56 5.24
N ARG A 11 18.23 1.43 4.18
CA ARG A 11 16.77 1.60 4.23
C ARG A 11 16.04 0.40 4.83
N GLY A 12 16.75 -0.70 5.12
CA GLY A 12 16.11 -1.94 5.58
C GLY A 12 15.34 -2.67 4.48
N LEU A 13 15.75 -2.53 3.23
CA LEU A 13 15.12 -3.12 2.04
C LEU A 13 15.87 -4.33 1.50
N THR A 14 16.75 -4.93 2.28
CA THR A 14 17.49 -6.16 1.93
C THR A 14 17.22 -7.24 2.97
N ALA A 15 16.64 -8.37 2.55
CA ALA A 15 16.43 -9.54 3.40
C ALA A 15 17.31 -10.72 2.95
N GLN A 16 17.19 -11.12 1.69
CA GLN A 16 17.91 -12.26 1.12
C GLN A 16 18.36 -11.92 -0.30
N THR A 17 19.52 -12.44 -0.68
CA THR A 17 20.03 -12.38 -2.05
C THR A 17 20.77 -13.69 -2.40
N THR A 18 20.79 -14.05 -3.68
CA THR A 18 21.40 -15.30 -4.14
C THR A 18 22.91 -15.31 -3.98
N ASP A 19 23.59 -14.28 -4.45
CA ASP A 19 25.05 -14.09 -4.35
C ASP A 19 25.31 -12.58 -4.24
N PRO A 20 25.58 -12.07 -3.04
CA PRO A 20 25.77 -10.65 -2.79
C PRO A 20 26.90 -10.03 -3.60
N ASP A 21 28.02 -10.74 -3.73
CA ASP A 21 29.22 -10.22 -4.40
C ASP A 21 29.03 -10.19 -5.91
N ALA A 22 28.47 -11.25 -6.48
CA ALA A 22 28.14 -11.30 -7.90
C ALA A 22 27.06 -10.28 -8.28
N LEU A 23 26.01 -10.12 -7.45
CA LEU A 23 24.99 -9.09 -7.67
C LEU A 23 25.58 -7.68 -7.62
N ARG A 24 26.43 -7.40 -6.62
CA ARG A 24 27.14 -6.11 -6.51
C ARG A 24 28.00 -5.83 -7.73
N ALA A 25 28.75 -6.82 -8.19
CA ALA A 25 29.59 -6.71 -9.37
C ALA A 25 28.74 -6.43 -10.64
N ALA A 26 27.64 -7.15 -10.81
CA ALA A 26 26.71 -6.96 -11.94
C ALA A 26 26.10 -5.54 -11.95
N LEU A 27 25.61 -5.06 -10.80
CA LEU A 27 25.03 -3.72 -10.67
C LEU A 27 26.05 -2.59 -10.83
N SER A 28 27.35 -2.87 -10.55
CA SER A 28 28.44 -1.91 -10.74
C SER A 28 28.94 -1.86 -12.19
N ALA A 29 28.80 -2.95 -12.94
CA ALA A 29 29.32 -3.07 -14.29
C ALA A 29 28.49 -2.29 -15.34
N GLY A 30 27.22 -1.98 -15.05
CA GLY A 30 26.34 -1.23 -15.94
C GLY A 30 24.85 -1.45 -15.67
N PRO A 31 23.99 -0.96 -16.58
CA PRO A 31 22.55 -1.13 -16.44
C PRO A 31 22.14 -2.62 -16.44
N VAL A 32 21.49 -3.07 -15.38
CA VAL A 32 20.90 -4.41 -15.26
C VAL A 32 19.40 -4.32 -15.52
N SER A 33 18.88 -5.21 -16.39
CA SER A 33 17.44 -5.42 -16.51
C SER A 33 16.93 -6.24 -15.32
N LEU A 34 15.90 -5.73 -14.64
CA LEU A 34 15.31 -6.36 -13.47
C LEU A 34 13.79 -6.43 -13.56
N TYR A 35 13.15 -7.32 -12.80
CA TYR A 35 11.70 -7.34 -12.74
C TYR A 35 11.15 -7.58 -11.34
N CYS A 36 9.91 -7.14 -11.15
CA CYS A 36 9.08 -7.47 -10.00
C CYS A 36 7.67 -7.82 -10.51
N GLY A 37 7.09 -8.88 -9.95
CA GLY A 37 5.74 -9.35 -10.28
C GLY A 37 4.68 -8.81 -9.32
N PHE A 38 3.52 -8.46 -9.88
CA PHE A 38 2.34 -7.98 -9.15
C PHE A 38 1.12 -8.75 -9.62
N ASP A 39 0.67 -9.71 -8.80
CA ASP A 39 -0.49 -10.52 -9.13
C ASP A 39 -1.80 -9.78 -8.83
N PRO A 40 -2.75 -9.80 -9.80
CA PRO A 40 -4.07 -9.21 -9.64
C PRO A 40 -4.97 -10.13 -8.79
N THR A 41 -4.69 -10.20 -7.50
CA THR A 41 -5.48 -10.98 -6.51
C THR A 41 -6.58 -10.17 -5.84
N ALA A 42 -6.65 -8.88 -6.15
CA ALA A 42 -7.64 -7.90 -5.69
C ALA A 42 -7.73 -6.76 -6.73
N PRO A 43 -8.78 -5.91 -6.67
CA PRO A 43 -8.95 -4.81 -7.63
C PRO A 43 -7.90 -3.69 -7.48
N SER A 44 -7.05 -3.72 -6.46
CA SER A 44 -6.01 -2.73 -6.19
C SER A 44 -4.78 -3.36 -5.57
N LEU A 45 -3.64 -2.69 -5.73
CA LEU A 45 -2.46 -2.88 -4.90
C LEU A 45 -2.68 -2.23 -3.52
N HIS A 46 -1.94 -2.70 -2.54
CA HIS A 46 -1.93 -2.16 -1.18
C HIS A 46 -0.53 -1.68 -0.78
N ILE A 47 -0.42 -1.02 0.37
CA ILE A 47 0.87 -0.46 0.82
C ILE A 47 2.00 -1.49 0.97
N GLY A 48 1.70 -2.77 1.15
CA GLY A 48 2.73 -3.83 1.10
C GLY A 48 3.35 -3.99 -0.29
N ASN A 49 2.56 -3.82 -1.35
CA ASN A 49 3.08 -3.82 -2.73
C ASN A 49 3.87 -2.54 -3.03
N LEU A 50 3.54 -1.41 -2.39
CA LEU A 50 4.25 -0.14 -2.54
C LEU A 50 5.74 -0.30 -2.19
N VAL A 51 6.08 -1.10 -1.18
CA VAL A 51 7.49 -1.42 -0.83
C VAL A 51 8.26 -1.93 -2.04
N GLN A 52 7.65 -2.86 -2.79
CA GLN A 52 8.27 -3.47 -3.96
C GLN A 52 8.43 -2.46 -5.09
N ILE A 53 7.39 -1.67 -5.37
CA ILE A 53 7.44 -0.65 -6.43
C ILE A 53 8.52 0.39 -6.11
N LEU A 54 8.62 0.85 -4.86
CA LEU A 54 9.63 1.83 -4.45
C LEU A 54 11.04 1.25 -4.44
N THR A 55 11.20 -0.04 -4.18
CA THR A 55 12.49 -0.73 -4.32
C THR A 55 12.92 -0.78 -5.79
N VAL A 56 12.01 -1.15 -6.68
CA VAL A 56 12.23 -1.14 -8.14
C VAL A 56 12.54 0.27 -8.63
N ARG A 57 11.83 1.31 -8.14
CA ARG A 57 12.09 2.70 -8.49
C ARG A 57 13.48 3.16 -8.06
N ARG A 58 13.97 2.76 -6.88
CA ARG A 58 15.34 3.07 -6.43
C ARG A 58 16.40 2.42 -7.33
N LEU A 59 16.17 1.18 -7.75
CA LEU A 59 17.04 0.52 -8.72
C LEU A 59 16.99 1.24 -10.08
N GLN A 60 15.82 1.72 -10.51
CA GLN A 60 15.70 2.55 -11.71
C GLN A 60 16.45 3.87 -11.56
N ASP A 61 16.32 4.56 -10.44
CA ASP A 61 17.02 5.81 -10.15
C ASP A 61 18.55 5.63 -10.13
N ALA A 62 19.03 4.42 -9.81
CA ALA A 62 20.42 4.01 -9.91
C ALA A 62 20.87 3.65 -11.34
N GLY A 63 20.00 3.75 -12.35
CA GLY A 63 20.33 3.53 -13.75
C GLY A 63 19.96 2.16 -14.30
N HIS A 64 19.33 1.28 -13.51
CA HIS A 64 18.89 -0.06 -13.95
C HIS A 64 17.53 0.01 -14.67
N ARG A 65 17.20 -1.03 -15.46
CA ARG A 65 16.00 -1.06 -16.33
C ARG A 65 14.93 -1.98 -15.74
N PRO A 66 13.84 -1.45 -15.17
CA PRO A 66 12.79 -2.26 -14.56
C PRO A 66 11.76 -2.76 -15.57
N TYR A 67 11.32 -3.99 -15.33
CA TYR A 67 10.14 -4.59 -15.92
C TYR A 67 9.11 -4.81 -14.79
N ALA A 68 7.97 -4.14 -14.88
CA ALA A 68 6.85 -4.37 -13.99
C ALA A 68 5.94 -5.43 -14.59
N LEU A 69 5.96 -6.63 -14.03
CA LEU A 69 5.15 -7.73 -14.51
C LEU A 69 3.81 -7.73 -13.80
N VAL A 70 2.72 -7.63 -14.55
CA VAL A 70 1.37 -7.86 -14.02
C VAL A 70 0.95 -9.29 -14.35
N GLY A 71 0.59 -10.04 -13.31
CA GLY A 71 0.35 -11.47 -13.38
C GLY A 71 -1.01 -11.86 -13.97
N GLY A 72 -1.26 -11.57 -15.25
CA GLY A 72 -2.53 -11.95 -15.92
C GLY A 72 -2.77 -13.46 -15.96
N ALA A 73 -1.70 -14.28 -16.05
CA ALA A 73 -1.79 -15.73 -15.98
C ALA A 73 -1.76 -16.23 -14.54
N THR A 74 -0.79 -15.78 -13.74
CA THR A 74 -0.62 -16.18 -12.34
C THR A 74 -1.77 -15.70 -11.45
N GLY A 75 -2.41 -14.58 -11.77
CA GLY A 75 -3.62 -14.11 -11.09
C GLY A 75 -4.85 -15.00 -11.30
N LEU A 76 -4.89 -15.80 -12.37
CA LEU A 76 -5.94 -16.81 -12.58
C LEU A 76 -5.75 -18.06 -11.70
N ILE A 77 -4.54 -18.30 -11.20
CA ILE A 77 -4.16 -19.46 -10.40
C ILE A 77 -4.05 -19.06 -8.92
N GLY A 78 -3.22 -18.05 -8.63
CA GLY A 78 -2.92 -17.53 -7.31
C GLY A 78 -1.90 -18.33 -6.51
N ASP A 79 -0.95 -17.62 -5.89
CA ASP A 79 0.08 -18.20 -5.02
C ASP A 79 -0.57 -18.87 -3.78
N PRO A 80 -0.15 -20.09 -3.37
CA PRO A 80 -0.73 -20.78 -2.24
C PRO A 80 -0.76 -19.96 -0.95
N LYS A 81 -1.93 -19.90 -0.30
CA LYS A 81 -2.08 -19.28 1.02
C LYS A 81 -1.83 -20.29 2.13
N MET A 82 -1.41 -19.80 3.29
CA MET A 82 -1.29 -20.63 4.50
C MET A 82 -2.63 -21.15 5.03
N THR A 83 -3.73 -20.45 4.75
CA THR A 83 -5.05 -20.63 5.37
C THR A 83 -6.14 -21.08 4.40
N GLY A 84 -5.85 -22.04 3.53
CA GLY A 84 -6.87 -22.59 2.65
C GLY A 84 -6.68 -22.26 1.16
N GLU A 85 -7.52 -22.86 0.33
CA GLU A 85 -7.46 -22.72 -1.12
C GLU A 85 -7.97 -21.36 -1.59
N ARG A 86 -7.41 -20.86 -2.71
CA ARG A 86 -7.85 -19.62 -3.31
C ARG A 86 -9.14 -19.83 -4.10
N THR A 87 -10.05 -18.86 -3.97
CA THR A 87 -11.17 -18.74 -4.92
C THR A 87 -10.63 -18.25 -6.25
N LEU A 88 -10.90 -19.00 -7.32
CA LEU A 88 -10.51 -18.62 -8.67
C LEU A 88 -11.47 -17.55 -9.21
N ASN A 89 -10.91 -16.46 -9.71
CA ASN A 89 -11.66 -15.40 -10.38
C ASN A 89 -11.83 -15.69 -11.88
N SER A 90 -12.87 -15.15 -12.51
CA SER A 90 -13.04 -15.25 -13.95
C SER A 90 -11.95 -14.47 -14.71
N ARG A 91 -11.72 -14.85 -15.97
CA ARG A 91 -10.75 -14.17 -16.83
C ARG A 91 -11.05 -12.66 -16.98
N ASP A 92 -12.31 -12.30 -17.10
CA ASP A 92 -12.73 -10.90 -17.27
C ASP A 92 -12.46 -10.09 -16.00
N VAL A 93 -12.70 -10.64 -14.82
CA VAL A 93 -12.38 -10.00 -13.54
C VAL A 93 -10.88 -9.77 -13.41
N VAL A 94 -10.07 -10.79 -13.68
CA VAL A 94 -8.60 -10.68 -13.61
C VAL A 94 -8.08 -9.67 -14.63
N ALA A 95 -8.58 -9.69 -15.88
CA ALA A 95 -8.21 -8.71 -16.89
C ALA A 95 -8.53 -7.27 -16.47
N GLY A 96 -9.70 -7.04 -15.88
CA GLY A 96 -10.07 -5.73 -15.32
C GLY A 96 -9.12 -5.29 -14.19
N TRP A 97 -8.70 -6.21 -13.33
CA TRP A 97 -7.74 -5.91 -12.26
C TRP A 97 -6.32 -5.66 -12.79
N VAL A 98 -5.88 -6.37 -13.83
CA VAL A 98 -4.61 -6.10 -14.53
C VAL A 98 -4.54 -4.64 -14.96
N GLU A 99 -5.58 -4.11 -15.60
CA GLU A 99 -5.59 -2.73 -16.06
C GLU A 99 -5.62 -1.71 -14.89
N ARG A 100 -6.29 -2.03 -13.78
CA ARG A 100 -6.26 -1.18 -12.59
C ARG A 100 -4.88 -1.13 -11.96
N ILE A 101 -4.23 -2.28 -11.82
CA ILE A 101 -2.87 -2.40 -11.24
C ILE A 101 -1.85 -1.65 -12.12
N ARG A 102 -1.93 -1.77 -13.44
CA ARG A 102 -1.06 -1.02 -14.37
C ARG A 102 -1.13 0.49 -14.11
N ARG A 103 -2.35 1.04 -14.04
CA ARG A 103 -2.57 2.47 -13.78
C ARG A 103 -2.02 2.93 -12.42
N GLN A 104 -1.97 2.05 -11.42
CA GLN A 104 -1.40 2.35 -10.10
C GLN A 104 0.14 2.32 -10.11
N ILE A 105 0.76 1.50 -10.97
CA ILE A 105 2.22 1.41 -11.08
C ILE A 105 2.77 2.56 -11.94
N GLU A 106 2.05 2.97 -13.00
CA GLU A 106 2.50 3.98 -13.97
C GLU A 106 3.01 5.28 -13.34
N PRO A 107 2.35 5.92 -12.36
CA PRO A 107 2.86 7.15 -11.76
C PRO A 107 4.07 6.95 -10.84
N LEU A 108 4.35 5.71 -10.42
CA LEU A 108 5.39 5.38 -9.45
C LEU A 108 6.73 5.00 -10.09
N LEU A 109 6.76 4.64 -11.38
CA LEU A 109 7.97 4.35 -12.14
C LEU A 109 8.12 5.36 -13.30
N ARG A 110 9.31 5.46 -13.88
CA ARG A 110 9.52 6.26 -15.09
C ARG A 110 9.43 5.38 -16.33
N PHE A 111 8.58 5.79 -17.28
CA PHE A 111 8.36 5.09 -18.55
C PHE A 111 8.98 5.84 -19.75
N ASP A 112 9.89 6.74 -19.46
CA ASP A 112 10.67 7.52 -20.45
C ASP A 112 12.17 7.47 -20.11
N GLY A 113 13.00 7.95 -21.03
CA GLY A 113 14.45 7.97 -20.89
C GLY A 113 15.14 6.63 -21.18
N ASP A 114 16.47 6.59 -21.02
CA ASP A 114 17.34 5.47 -21.42
C ASP A 114 17.11 4.19 -20.60
N ASN A 115 16.61 4.32 -19.39
CA ASN A 115 16.28 3.22 -18.49
C ASN A 115 14.79 3.20 -18.15
N ALA A 116 13.95 3.54 -19.14
CA ALA A 116 12.50 3.49 -19.01
C ALA A 116 12.02 2.14 -18.50
N ALA A 117 11.01 2.17 -17.62
CA ALA A 117 10.31 0.97 -17.19
C ALA A 117 9.51 0.37 -18.35
N THR A 118 9.32 -0.94 -18.31
CA THR A 118 8.45 -1.62 -19.25
C THR A 118 7.39 -2.41 -18.50
N MET A 119 6.13 -2.19 -18.84
CA MET A 119 5.02 -2.99 -18.30
C MET A 119 4.84 -4.24 -19.16
N VAL A 120 4.80 -5.40 -18.51
CA VAL A 120 4.61 -6.70 -19.19
C VAL A 120 3.51 -7.52 -18.51
N ASN A 121 2.88 -8.42 -19.29
CA ASN A 121 1.84 -9.32 -18.78
C ASN A 121 2.25 -10.77 -19.07
N ASN A 122 2.33 -11.61 -18.04
CA ASN A 122 2.72 -13.00 -18.22
C ASN A 122 1.69 -13.86 -19.01
N LEU A 123 0.48 -13.35 -19.21
CA LEU A 123 -0.50 -13.99 -20.08
C LEU A 123 -0.03 -14.06 -21.53
N ASP A 124 0.82 -13.10 -21.98
CA ASP A 124 1.31 -13.00 -23.36
C ASP A 124 2.17 -14.18 -23.80
N TRP A 125 2.87 -14.82 -22.86
CA TRP A 125 3.68 -16.01 -23.14
C TRP A 125 3.07 -17.29 -22.56
N THR A 126 2.16 -17.17 -21.61
CA THR A 126 1.53 -18.36 -21.01
C THR A 126 0.32 -18.83 -21.80
N ALA A 127 -0.52 -17.91 -22.31
CA ALA A 127 -1.74 -18.28 -23.03
C ALA A 127 -1.51 -19.11 -24.30
N PRO A 128 -0.48 -18.84 -25.12
CA PRO A 128 -0.23 -19.66 -26.32
C PRO A 128 0.44 -21.02 -26.02
N LEU A 129 0.91 -21.25 -24.79
CA LEU A 129 1.63 -22.49 -24.44
C LEU A 129 0.65 -23.65 -24.26
N SER A 130 0.88 -24.77 -24.96
CA SER A 130 0.09 -25.96 -24.77
C SER A 130 0.44 -26.65 -23.42
N ALA A 131 -0.51 -27.39 -22.85
CA ALA A 131 -0.27 -28.18 -21.63
C ALA A 131 0.89 -29.18 -21.81
N ILE A 132 1.04 -29.77 -23.00
CA ILE A 132 2.11 -30.72 -23.30
C ILE A 132 3.47 -30.00 -23.34
N ASP A 133 3.56 -28.86 -24.01
CA ASP A 133 4.80 -28.09 -24.08
C ASP A 133 5.20 -27.56 -22.70
N PHE A 134 4.24 -27.08 -21.91
CA PHE A 134 4.49 -26.68 -20.53
C PHE A 134 5.09 -27.80 -19.68
N LEU A 135 4.49 -29.00 -19.73
CA LEU A 135 4.98 -30.14 -18.94
C LEU A 135 6.34 -30.65 -19.46
N ARG A 136 6.50 -30.74 -20.79
CA ARG A 136 7.69 -31.28 -21.42
C ARG A 136 8.90 -30.34 -21.33
N ASP A 137 8.69 -29.04 -21.60
CA ASP A 137 9.79 -28.11 -21.79
C ASP A 137 10.11 -27.30 -20.53
N VAL A 138 9.12 -27.06 -19.66
CA VAL A 138 9.29 -26.38 -18.38
C VAL A 138 9.25 -27.36 -17.21
N GLY A 139 8.20 -28.18 -17.11
CA GLY A 139 7.95 -29.07 -15.99
C GLY A 139 9.08 -30.07 -15.72
N LYS A 140 9.73 -30.58 -16.77
CA LYS A 140 10.87 -31.52 -16.65
C LYS A 140 12.04 -31.00 -15.77
N HIS A 141 12.19 -29.68 -15.64
CA HIS A 141 13.26 -29.05 -14.89
C HIS A 141 12.96 -28.97 -13.37
N TYR A 142 11.71 -29.18 -12.97
CA TYR A 142 11.26 -29.15 -11.59
C TYR A 142 11.27 -30.53 -10.96
N ARG A 143 11.79 -30.64 -9.74
CA ARG A 143 11.82 -31.87 -8.95
C ARG A 143 10.76 -31.82 -7.87
N LEU A 144 9.85 -32.78 -7.86
CA LEU A 144 8.76 -32.83 -6.88
C LEU A 144 9.24 -32.74 -5.43
N GLY A 145 10.33 -33.45 -5.08
CA GLY A 145 10.88 -33.39 -3.73
C GLY A 145 11.27 -31.97 -3.29
N THR A 146 11.87 -31.16 -4.19
CA THR A 146 12.22 -29.77 -3.91
C THR A 146 10.96 -28.89 -3.78
N MET A 147 9.97 -29.13 -4.63
CA MET A 147 8.71 -28.37 -4.60
C MET A 147 7.90 -28.68 -3.32
N LEU A 148 7.85 -29.94 -2.92
CA LEU A 148 7.14 -30.40 -1.72
C LEU A 148 7.80 -29.94 -0.42
N ALA A 149 9.13 -29.75 -0.43
CA ALA A 149 9.89 -29.28 0.73
C ALA A 149 9.71 -27.78 1.03
N LYS A 150 9.06 -27.03 0.15
CA LYS A 150 8.78 -25.60 0.37
C LYS A 150 7.82 -25.44 1.56
N ASP A 151 8.14 -24.56 2.51
CA ASP A 151 7.40 -24.40 3.78
C ASP A 151 5.89 -24.25 3.60
N THR A 152 5.45 -23.38 2.68
CA THR A 152 4.02 -23.15 2.42
C THR A 152 3.35 -24.41 1.88
N VAL A 153 4.01 -25.10 0.94
CA VAL A 153 3.50 -26.35 0.34
C VAL A 153 3.47 -27.47 1.38
N ALA A 154 4.56 -27.66 2.13
CA ALA A 154 4.64 -28.70 3.17
C ALA A 154 3.57 -28.51 4.25
N ARG A 155 3.33 -27.29 4.71
CA ARG A 155 2.27 -26.99 5.68
C ARG A 155 0.87 -27.27 5.12
N ARG A 156 0.62 -26.88 3.87
CA ARG A 156 -0.67 -27.12 3.20
C ARG A 156 -0.92 -28.60 2.97
N LEU A 157 0.07 -29.38 2.54
CA LEU A 157 -0.04 -30.83 2.38
C LEU A 157 -0.41 -31.54 3.68
N ASN A 158 0.05 -31.04 4.82
CA ASN A 158 -0.22 -31.59 6.14
C ASN A 158 -1.49 -31.00 6.80
N SER A 159 -2.24 -30.13 6.11
CA SER A 159 -3.52 -29.61 6.57
C SER A 159 -4.69 -30.47 6.10
N ASP A 160 -5.83 -30.39 6.79
CA ASP A 160 -7.04 -31.13 6.44
C ASP A 160 -7.56 -30.84 5.02
N GLN A 161 -7.28 -29.63 4.49
CA GLN A 161 -7.72 -29.22 3.15
C GLN A 161 -6.74 -29.60 2.04
N GLY A 162 -5.48 -29.90 2.38
CA GLY A 162 -4.43 -30.16 1.40
C GLY A 162 -4.11 -28.96 0.50
N ILE A 163 -3.53 -29.25 -0.67
CA ILE A 163 -3.21 -28.24 -1.71
C ILE A 163 -3.65 -28.78 -3.06
N SER A 164 -4.35 -27.99 -3.87
CA SER A 164 -4.69 -28.38 -5.23
C SER A 164 -3.47 -28.41 -6.14
N PHE A 165 -3.51 -29.18 -7.21
CA PHE A 165 -2.47 -29.17 -8.23
C PHE A 165 -2.33 -27.78 -8.88
N THR A 166 -3.44 -27.04 -8.98
CA THR A 166 -3.47 -25.66 -9.48
C THR A 166 -2.59 -24.76 -8.65
N GLU A 167 -2.82 -24.65 -7.34
CA GLU A 167 -1.98 -23.87 -6.43
C GLU A 167 -0.53 -24.37 -6.38
N PHE A 168 -0.34 -25.70 -6.37
CA PHE A 168 0.98 -26.33 -6.35
C PHE A 168 1.82 -25.97 -7.58
N SER A 169 1.20 -25.84 -8.75
CA SER A 169 1.88 -25.50 -9.99
C SER A 169 2.27 -24.01 -10.13
N TYR A 170 1.76 -23.14 -9.26
CA TYR A 170 2.01 -21.69 -9.30
C TYR A 170 3.51 -21.35 -9.40
N GLN A 171 4.35 -21.97 -8.59
CA GLN A 171 5.79 -21.70 -8.60
C GLN A 171 6.47 -22.03 -9.94
N ILE A 172 5.91 -22.96 -10.73
CA ILE A 172 6.45 -23.29 -12.08
C ILE A 172 6.14 -22.14 -13.04
N LEU A 173 4.93 -21.56 -12.95
CA LEU A 173 4.53 -20.40 -13.78
C LEU A 173 5.41 -19.19 -13.46
N GLN A 174 5.59 -18.86 -12.19
CA GLN A 174 6.46 -17.74 -11.80
C GLN A 174 7.93 -17.97 -12.20
N GLY A 175 8.41 -19.21 -12.09
CA GLY A 175 9.75 -19.55 -12.57
C GLY A 175 9.89 -19.40 -14.09
N MET A 176 8.85 -19.77 -14.84
CA MET A 176 8.78 -19.59 -16.29
C MET A 176 8.78 -18.10 -16.67
N ASP A 177 8.13 -17.23 -15.88
CA ASP A 177 8.14 -15.79 -16.10
C ASP A 177 9.59 -15.25 -16.10
N TYR A 178 10.42 -15.69 -15.16
CA TYR A 178 11.83 -15.29 -15.14
C TYR A 178 12.56 -15.76 -16.40
N LEU A 179 12.36 -17.01 -16.80
CA LEU A 179 13.00 -17.57 -18.02
C LEU A 179 12.59 -16.78 -19.27
N GLU A 180 11.30 -16.49 -19.43
CA GLU A 180 10.79 -15.75 -20.59
C GLU A 180 11.28 -14.29 -20.61
N LEU A 181 11.31 -13.62 -19.46
CA LEU A 181 11.84 -12.27 -19.33
C LEU A 181 13.36 -12.23 -19.58
N HIS A 182 14.09 -13.25 -19.12
CA HIS A 182 15.51 -13.39 -19.43
C HIS A 182 15.75 -13.55 -20.94
N ARG A 183 15.02 -14.43 -21.59
CA ARG A 183 15.14 -14.69 -23.04
C ARG A 183 14.77 -13.48 -23.88
N ARG A 184 13.67 -12.81 -23.55
CA ARG A 184 13.12 -11.71 -24.35
C ARG A 184 13.82 -10.38 -24.11
N HIS A 185 14.27 -10.13 -22.87
CA HIS A 185 14.68 -8.81 -22.43
C HIS A 185 16.02 -8.79 -21.67
N GLY A 186 16.69 -9.93 -21.53
CA GLY A 186 17.96 -10.03 -20.81
C GLY A 186 17.81 -9.73 -19.31
N VAL A 187 16.62 -9.96 -18.73
CA VAL A 187 16.40 -9.74 -17.30
C VAL A 187 17.33 -10.66 -16.50
N ALA A 188 18.11 -10.07 -15.60
CA ALA A 188 19.12 -10.76 -14.80
C ALA A 188 18.92 -10.62 -13.28
N LEU A 189 17.89 -9.86 -12.84
CA LEU A 189 17.56 -9.72 -11.42
C LEU A 189 16.04 -9.78 -11.24
N GLN A 190 15.58 -10.62 -10.31
CA GLN A 190 14.19 -10.60 -9.82
C GLN A 190 14.16 -10.02 -8.40
N THR A 191 13.18 -9.12 -8.13
CA THR A 191 12.92 -8.62 -6.79
C THR A 191 11.55 -9.05 -6.28
N GLY A 192 11.39 -9.15 -4.95
CA GLY A 192 10.12 -9.52 -4.32
C GLY A 192 10.17 -9.41 -2.80
N GLY A 193 9.08 -9.72 -2.11
CA GLY A 193 9.06 -9.85 -0.66
C GLY A 193 9.75 -11.14 -0.19
N SER A 194 10.21 -11.18 1.06
CA SER A 194 10.90 -12.36 1.62
C SER A 194 10.03 -13.61 1.69
N ASP A 195 8.70 -13.45 1.71
CA ASP A 195 7.73 -14.54 1.57
C ASP A 195 7.77 -15.22 0.19
N GLN A 196 8.27 -14.50 -0.83
CA GLN A 196 8.42 -14.99 -2.19
C GLN A 196 9.77 -15.67 -2.48
N TRP A 197 10.68 -15.75 -1.50
CA TRP A 197 12.04 -16.25 -1.71
C TRP A 197 12.10 -17.60 -2.45
N GLY A 198 11.28 -18.56 -2.03
CA GLY A 198 11.22 -19.87 -2.68
C GLY A 198 10.73 -19.84 -4.14
N ASN A 199 9.83 -18.90 -4.48
CA ASN A 199 9.38 -18.70 -5.86
C ASN A 199 10.50 -18.07 -6.70
N LEU A 200 11.19 -17.05 -6.17
CA LEU A 200 12.32 -16.40 -6.83
C LEU A 200 13.43 -17.40 -7.15
N LEU A 201 13.82 -18.23 -6.17
CA LEU A 201 14.83 -19.26 -6.37
C LEU A 201 14.44 -20.28 -7.44
N SER A 202 13.16 -20.61 -7.56
CA SER A 202 12.69 -21.54 -8.60
C SER A 202 12.94 -20.99 -10.01
N GLY A 203 12.79 -19.68 -10.19
CA GLY A 203 13.10 -18.99 -11.45
C GLY A 203 14.60 -18.92 -11.73
N VAL A 204 15.41 -18.55 -10.72
CA VAL A 204 16.89 -18.56 -10.82
C VAL A 204 17.39 -19.93 -11.25
N GLU A 205 16.89 -20.99 -10.62
CA GLU A 205 17.27 -22.36 -10.90
C GLU A 205 16.82 -22.79 -12.32
N LEU A 206 15.64 -22.38 -12.75
CA LEU A 206 15.14 -22.68 -14.10
C LEU A 206 16.02 -22.03 -15.17
N VAL A 207 16.33 -20.74 -15.04
CA VAL A 207 17.20 -20.02 -15.99
C VAL A 207 18.57 -20.71 -16.05
N ARG A 208 19.16 -21.03 -14.89
CA ARG A 208 20.44 -21.74 -14.84
C ARG A 208 20.41 -23.09 -15.55
N LYS A 209 19.34 -23.88 -15.38
CA LYS A 209 19.22 -25.21 -16.00
C LYS A 209 18.99 -25.16 -17.50
N VAL A 210 18.27 -24.17 -17.97
CA VAL A 210 17.85 -24.08 -19.38
C VAL A 210 18.85 -23.29 -20.22
N GLU A 211 19.31 -22.14 -19.71
CA GLU A 211 20.20 -21.21 -20.44
C GLU A 211 21.68 -21.33 -20.03
N GLY A 212 21.99 -22.05 -18.95
CA GLY A 212 23.36 -22.14 -18.43
C GLY A 212 23.90 -20.83 -17.86
N THR A 213 23.05 -19.83 -17.66
CA THR A 213 23.39 -18.48 -17.21
C THR A 213 23.01 -18.28 -15.75
N ALA A 214 23.87 -17.62 -14.97
CA ALA A 214 23.57 -17.21 -13.62
C ALA A 214 22.77 -15.90 -13.66
N VAL A 215 21.66 -15.88 -12.89
CA VAL A 215 20.82 -14.69 -12.65
C VAL A 215 20.61 -14.52 -11.15
N HIS A 216 20.10 -13.37 -10.75
CA HIS A 216 20.04 -12.96 -9.34
C HIS A 216 18.62 -12.84 -8.82
N ALA A 217 18.48 -12.99 -7.52
CA ALA A 217 17.27 -12.65 -6.77
C ALA A 217 17.63 -11.79 -5.55
N LEU A 218 16.80 -10.80 -5.26
CA LEU A 218 16.86 -9.91 -4.09
C LEU A 218 15.48 -9.81 -3.47
N THR A 219 15.38 -10.06 -2.15
CA THR A 219 14.12 -9.86 -1.43
C THR A 219 14.20 -8.73 -0.41
N THR A 220 13.06 -8.07 -0.21
CA THR A 220 12.87 -7.13 0.90
C THR A 220 12.19 -7.84 2.08
N PRO A 221 12.45 -7.42 3.32
CA PRO A 221 11.70 -7.94 4.46
C PRO A 221 10.22 -7.56 4.36
N LEU A 222 9.36 -8.38 4.96
CA LEU A 222 7.97 -7.99 5.19
C LEU A 222 7.94 -6.90 6.26
N ILE A 223 7.26 -5.81 5.96
CA ILE A 223 7.12 -4.71 6.92
C ILE A 223 6.12 -5.14 7.99
N THR A 224 6.52 -4.98 9.24
CA THR A 224 5.71 -5.16 10.44
C THR A 224 5.73 -3.90 11.27
N LYS A 225 4.77 -3.75 12.19
CA LYS A 225 4.87 -2.74 13.23
C LYS A 225 5.89 -3.15 14.29
N ALA A 226 6.37 -2.23 15.13
CA ALA A 226 7.31 -2.50 16.21
C ALA A 226 6.77 -3.52 17.23
N ASP A 227 5.44 -3.60 17.39
CA ASP A 227 4.77 -4.60 18.21
C ASP A 227 4.66 -5.99 17.56
N GLY A 228 5.20 -6.16 16.34
CA GLY A 228 5.16 -7.41 15.58
C GLY A 228 3.85 -7.66 14.82
N THR A 229 2.87 -6.76 14.92
CA THR A 229 1.62 -6.91 14.17
C THR A 229 1.79 -6.59 12.69
N LYS A 230 0.84 -7.07 11.88
CA LYS A 230 0.89 -6.87 10.43
C LYS A 230 0.73 -5.40 10.06
N PHE A 231 1.69 -4.88 9.31
CA PHE A 231 1.60 -3.57 8.68
C PHE A 231 0.56 -3.57 7.54
N GLY A 232 -0.07 -2.42 7.32
CA GLY A 232 -0.98 -2.23 6.19
C GLY A 232 -2.41 -2.71 6.42
N LYS A 233 -2.75 -3.01 7.67
CA LYS A 233 -4.13 -3.28 8.09
C LYS A 233 -4.54 -2.31 9.19
N THR A 234 -5.74 -1.74 9.06
CA THR A 234 -6.44 -0.97 10.07
C THR A 234 -7.62 -1.79 10.61
N GLU A 235 -8.35 -1.27 11.57
CA GLU A 235 -9.62 -1.88 12.02
C GLU A 235 -10.63 -1.98 10.86
N SER A 236 -10.60 -1.03 9.93
CA SER A 236 -11.41 -1.01 8.71
C SER A 236 -10.88 -1.90 7.58
N GLY A 237 -9.72 -2.56 7.74
CA GLY A 237 -9.18 -3.53 6.77
C GLY A 237 -7.84 -3.14 6.13
N THR A 238 -7.67 -3.54 4.86
CA THR A 238 -6.44 -3.30 4.09
C THR A 238 -6.37 -1.85 3.60
N VAL A 239 -5.20 -1.24 3.70
CA VAL A 239 -4.94 0.10 3.12
C VAL A 239 -4.52 -0.05 1.65
N TRP A 240 -5.42 0.38 0.77
CA TRP A 240 -5.28 0.27 -0.68
C TRP A 240 -4.61 1.50 -1.30
N LEU A 241 -4.00 1.34 -2.47
CA LEU A 241 -3.46 2.45 -3.25
C LEU A 241 -4.54 3.13 -4.11
N ASP A 242 -5.66 2.44 -4.38
CA ASP A 242 -6.80 2.97 -5.13
C ASP A 242 -7.60 3.94 -4.26
N PRO A 243 -7.79 5.21 -4.70
CA PRO A 243 -8.52 6.22 -3.93
C PRO A 243 -10.01 5.90 -3.73
N ASP A 244 -10.59 5.03 -4.56
CA ASP A 244 -11.98 4.58 -4.42
C ASP A 244 -12.14 3.53 -3.31
N LEU A 245 -11.05 2.83 -2.92
CA LEU A 245 -11.05 1.80 -1.88
C LEU A 245 -10.50 2.31 -0.54
N THR A 246 -9.53 3.20 -0.59
CA THR A 246 -9.00 3.94 0.56
C THR A 246 -8.85 5.38 0.14
N SER A 247 -9.72 6.26 0.63
CA SER A 247 -9.66 7.67 0.26
C SER A 247 -8.29 8.28 0.57
N PRO A 248 -7.83 9.31 -0.17
CA PRO A 248 -6.57 9.99 0.12
C PRO A 248 -6.51 10.51 1.56
N TYR A 249 -7.65 10.87 2.15
CA TYR A 249 -7.73 11.29 3.55
C TYR A 249 -7.46 10.14 4.51
N ALA A 250 -8.13 8.99 4.36
CA ALA A 250 -7.89 7.80 5.17
C ALA A 250 -6.46 7.26 4.99
N PHE A 251 -5.95 7.30 3.76
CA PHE A 251 -4.57 6.95 3.43
C PHE A 251 -3.56 7.86 4.15
N PHE A 252 -3.77 9.18 4.14
CA PHE A 252 -2.94 10.13 4.88
C PHE A 252 -3.01 9.90 6.40
N GLN A 253 -4.21 9.68 6.95
CA GLN A 253 -4.39 9.44 8.39
C GLN A 253 -3.69 8.16 8.84
N PHE A 254 -3.67 7.11 8.01
CA PHE A 254 -2.91 5.90 8.31
C PHE A 254 -1.43 6.20 8.59
N TRP A 255 -0.79 7.01 7.75
CA TRP A 255 0.61 7.39 7.93
C TRP A 255 0.80 8.41 9.06
N LEU A 256 -0.12 9.35 9.18
CA LEU A 256 -0.07 10.34 10.26
C LEU A 256 -0.16 9.67 11.64
N ASN A 257 -0.85 8.55 11.76
CA ASN A 257 -1.01 7.80 13.01
C ASN A 257 0.08 6.75 13.25
N ALA A 258 1.16 6.74 12.47
CA ALA A 258 2.31 5.88 12.72
C ALA A 258 2.90 6.13 14.12
N ASP A 259 3.27 5.06 14.81
CA ASP A 259 3.90 5.15 16.12
C ASP A 259 5.31 5.76 16.03
N ASP A 260 5.76 6.42 17.09
CA ASP A 260 7.09 7.03 17.16
C ASP A 260 8.22 5.97 16.97
N ALA A 261 7.96 4.74 17.40
CA ALA A 261 8.89 3.61 17.23
C ALA A 261 9.02 3.16 15.75
N ASP A 262 8.01 3.38 14.92
CA ASP A 262 7.94 2.88 13.55
C ASP A 262 8.27 3.95 12.51
N VAL A 263 7.96 5.21 12.78
CA VAL A 263 7.93 6.29 11.79
C VAL A 263 9.26 6.49 11.05
N VAL A 264 10.39 6.36 11.74
CA VAL A 264 11.73 6.50 11.13
C VAL A 264 12.00 5.35 10.15
N GLY A 265 11.59 4.14 10.51
CA GLY A 265 11.66 2.97 9.63
C GLY A 265 10.80 3.17 8.37
N TYR A 266 9.58 3.69 8.54
CA TYR A 266 8.68 3.97 7.41
C TYR A 266 9.19 5.10 6.52
N LEU A 267 9.80 6.15 7.07
CA LEU A 267 10.48 7.19 6.27
C LEU A 267 11.57 6.63 5.37
N LYS A 268 12.39 5.70 5.88
CA LYS A 268 13.43 5.02 5.10
C LYS A 268 12.84 4.21 3.95
N VAL A 269 11.77 3.47 4.20
CA VAL A 269 11.16 2.55 3.22
C VAL A 269 10.32 3.31 2.18
N PHE A 270 9.44 4.21 2.62
CA PHE A 270 8.36 4.75 1.79
C PHE A 270 8.63 6.15 1.22
N THR A 271 9.75 6.81 1.59
CA THR A 271 10.09 8.13 1.06
C THR A 271 11.42 8.11 0.30
N PHE A 272 11.67 9.15 -0.50
CA PHE A 272 12.95 9.38 -1.19
C PHE A 272 13.81 10.41 -0.48
N ARG A 273 13.51 10.72 0.79
CA ARG A 273 14.33 11.63 1.60
C ARG A 273 15.74 11.11 1.77
N THR A 274 16.69 12.03 1.86
CA THR A 274 18.10 11.75 2.10
C THR A 274 18.32 11.23 3.53
N ARG A 275 19.50 10.66 3.80
CA ARG A 275 19.90 10.22 5.14
C ARG A 275 19.86 11.37 6.13
N ASP A 276 20.44 12.50 5.78
CA ASP A 276 20.49 13.68 6.65
C ASP A 276 19.10 14.21 7.03
N GLU A 277 18.15 14.23 6.06
CA GLU A 277 16.75 14.60 6.33
C GLU A 277 16.06 13.60 7.27
N ILE A 278 16.29 12.31 7.09
CA ILE A 278 15.70 11.27 7.95
C ILE A 278 16.31 11.31 9.34
N ASP A 279 17.62 11.53 9.47
CA ASP A 279 18.31 11.66 10.75
C ASP A 279 17.84 12.92 11.52
N ALA A 280 17.58 14.03 10.82
CA ALA A 280 16.97 15.22 11.42
C ALA A 280 15.53 14.93 11.95
N LEU A 281 14.73 14.17 11.18
CA LEU A 281 13.39 13.76 11.61
C LEU A 281 13.45 12.77 12.79
N ALA A 282 14.41 11.85 12.81
CA ALA A 282 14.65 10.94 13.92
C ALA A 282 15.00 11.71 15.22
N THR A 283 15.84 12.74 15.12
CA THR A 283 16.15 13.65 16.20
C THR A 283 14.90 14.39 16.70
N ALA A 284 14.05 14.86 15.79
CA ALA A 284 12.79 15.52 16.13
C ALA A 284 11.82 14.58 16.86
N VAL A 285 11.78 13.29 16.51
CA VAL A 285 10.98 12.27 17.23
C VAL A 285 11.49 12.10 18.66
N ALA A 286 12.82 12.05 18.86
CA ALA A 286 13.41 11.86 20.18
C ALA A 286 13.23 13.07 21.09
N GLU A 287 13.42 14.28 20.57
CA GLU A 287 13.42 15.51 21.36
C GLU A 287 12.03 16.14 21.53
N ARG A 288 11.16 16.01 20.50
CA ARG A 288 9.87 16.71 20.42
C ARG A 288 8.75 15.81 19.87
N PRO A 289 8.50 14.61 20.44
CA PRO A 289 7.54 13.64 19.89
C PRO A 289 6.13 14.23 19.72
N ALA A 290 5.71 15.10 20.66
CA ALA A 290 4.39 15.76 20.60
C ALA A 290 4.20 16.65 19.35
N ALA A 291 5.27 17.10 18.71
CA ALA A 291 5.21 17.86 17.46
C ALA A 291 4.82 17.00 16.26
N ARG A 292 5.03 15.66 16.32
CA ARG A 292 4.71 14.68 15.26
C ARG A 292 5.22 15.12 13.87
N GLU A 293 6.42 15.70 13.84
CA GLU A 293 7.01 16.25 12.61
C GLU A 293 7.30 15.14 11.60
N ALA A 294 7.90 14.04 12.07
CA ALA A 294 8.20 12.87 11.25
C ALA A 294 6.94 12.24 10.64
N GLN A 295 5.88 12.08 11.45
CA GLN A 295 4.61 11.51 10.98
C GLN A 295 3.93 12.41 9.95
N ARG A 296 3.94 13.74 10.15
CA ARG A 296 3.38 14.67 9.16
C ARG A 296 4.15 14.63 7.86
N THR A 297 5.48 14.59 7.94
CA THR A 297 6.34 14.48 6.77
C THR A 297 6.10 13.17 6.03
N LEU A 298 6.07 12.05 6.75
CA LEU A 298 5.78 10.72 6.17
C LEU A 298 4.42 10.72 5.47
N ALA A 299 3.37 11.18 6.16
CA ALA A 299 2.01 11.19 5.64
C ALA A 299 1.89 12.04 4.38
N TYR A 300 2.50 13.22 4.37
CA TYR A 300 2.51 14.08 3.20
C TYR A 300 3.25 13.44 2.03
N ASP A 301 4.50 13.01 2.25
CA ASP A 301 5.36 12.48 1.18
C ASP A 301 4.74 11.25 0.52
N VAL A 302 4.21 10.31 1.31
CA VAL A 302 3.64 9.07 0.76
C VAL A 302 2.29 9.33 0.09
N THR A 303 1.47 10.24 0.64
CA THR A 303 0.21 10.62 0.00
C THR A 303 0.46 11.37 -1.32
N ALA A 304 1.41 12.30 -1.35
CA ALA A 304 1.80 13.00 -2.57
C ALA A 304 2.37 12.06 -3.63
N LEU A 305 3.14 11.06 -3.20
CA LEU A 305 3.71 10.06 -4.11
C LEU A 305 2.64 9.18 -4.78
N VAL A 306 1.61 8.76 -4.03
CA VAL A 306 0.59 7.81 -4.52
C VAL A 306 -0.60 8.52 -5.16
N HIS A 307 -1.06 9.64 -4.60
CA HIS A 307 -2.27 10.34 -5.01
C HIS A 307 -2.03 11.70 -5.66
N GLY A 308 -0.76 12.14 -5.71
CA GLY A 308 -0.36 13.45 -6.22
C GLY A 308 -0.34 14.54 -5.14
N SER A 309 0.46 15.61 -5.40
CA SER A 309 0.64 16.72 -4.46
C SER A 309 -0.66 17.48 -4.17
N ASP A 310 -1.50 17.68 -5.18
CA ASP A 310 -2.78 18.39 -5.04
C ASP A 310 -3.72 17.65 -4.06
N ALA A 311 -3.77 16.31 -4.12
CA ALA A 311 -4.55 15.53 -3.19
C ALA A 311 -3.97 15.59 -1.77
N ALA A 312 -2.64 15.53 -1.63
CA ALA A 312 -1.97 15.65 -0.34
C ALA A 312 -2.22 17.03 0.31
N ASP A 313 -2.14 18.11 -0.47
CA ASP A 313 -2.40 19.47 0.01
C ASP A 313 -3.85 19.63 0.50
N LYS A 314 -4.81 19.13 -0.26
CA LYS A 314 -6.24 19.11 0.14
C LYS A 314 -6.48 18.34 1.43
N VAL A 315 -5.85 17.17 1.58
CA VAL A 315 -5.96 16.34 2.78
C VAL A 315 -5.32 17.02 3.99
N VAL A 316 -4.17 17.67 3.83
CA VAL A 316 -3.55 18.46 4.91
C VAL A 316 -4.47 19.60 5.34
N ALA A 317 -5.05 20.34 4.39
CA ALA A 317 -6.01 21.41 4.67
C ALA A 317 -7.24 20.88 5.42
N ALA A 318 -7.80 19.73 4.98
CA ALA A 318 -8.94 19.08 5.64
C ALA A 318 -8.60 18.64 7.07
N SER A 319 -7.45 18.01 7.26
CA SER A 319 -6.97 17.59 8.58
C SER A 319 -6.78 18.79 9.53
N GLN A 320 -6.25 19.91 9.02
CA GLN A 320 -6.12 21.15 9.81
C GLN A 320 -7.48 21.77 10.13
N ALA A 321 -8.38 21.84 9.14
CA ALA A 321 -9.70 22.43 9.30
C ALA A 321 -10.57 21.67 10.30
N LEU A 322 -10.54 20.34 10.31
CA LEU A 322 -11.26 19.51 11.29
C LEU A 322 -10.87 19.84 12.74
N PHE A 323 -9.61 20.21 12.98
CA PHE A 323 -9.12 20.57 14.32
C PHE A 323 -9.05 22.06 14.59
N GLY A 324 -9.76 22.89 13.80
CA GLY A 324 -9.94 24.33 14.04
C GLY A 324 -8.77 25.20 13.63
N ARG A 325 -7.93 24.73 12.71
CA ARG A 325 -6.79 25.49 12.15
C ARG A 325 -7.04 25.90 10.69
N GLY A 326 -8.29 26.02 10.27
CA GLY A 326 -8.72 26.38 8.92
C GLY A 326 -10.24 26.44 8.84
N SER A 327 -10.77 26.79 7.67
CA SER A 327 -12.21 26.83 7.38
C SER A 327 -12.64 25.50 6.75
N LEU A 328 -13.66 24.87 7.34
CA LEU A 328 -14.29 23.68 6.76
C LEU A 328 -15.07 24.01 5.49
N GLY A 329 -15.55 25.25 5.36
CA GLY A 329 -16.26 25.71 4.17
C GLY A 329 -15.39 25.88 2.93
N ASP A 330 -14.06 25.96 3.08
CA ASP A 330 -13.14 26.10 1.96
C ASP A 330 -12.76 24.74 1.34
N LEU A 331 -13.15 23.62 2.00
CA LEU A 331 -12.91 22.27 1.48
C LEU A 331 -13.92 21.96 0.38
N ASP A 332 -13.49 21.28 -0.68
CA ASP A 332 -14.41 20.73 -1.67
C ASP A 332 -15.26 19.58 -1.09
N ALA A 333 -16.45 19.33 -1.65
CA ALA A 333 -17.37 18.34 -1.15
C ALA A 333 -16.78 16.90 -1.07
N PRO A 334 -16.03 16.40 -2.07
CA PRO A 334 -15.38 15.08 -1.97
C PRO A 334 -14.36 15.00 -0.84
N THR A 335 -13.54 16.03 -0.66
CA THR A 335 -12.52 16.08 0.41
C THR A 335 -13.18 16.12 1.79
N LEU A 336 -14.24 16.94 1.97
CA LEU A 336 -14.97 16.99 3.23
C LEU A 336 -15.67 15.65 3.51
N ALA A 337 -16.35 15.06 2.51
CA ALA A 337 -17.01 13.76 2.63
C ALA A 337 -16.03 12.68 3.11
N ALA A 338 -14.85 12.60 2.47
CA ALA A 338 -13.80 11.65 2.87
C ALA A 338 -13.28 11.91 4.29
N ALA A 339 -13.15 13.18 4.68
CA ALA A 339 -12.63 13.57 5.99
C ALA A 339 -13.60 13.26 7.15
N VAL A 340 -14.92 13.27 6.88
CA VAL A 340 -15.95 12.98 7.89
C VAL A 340 -16.47 11.55 7.87
N ALA A 341 -16.11 10.74 6.86
CA ALA A 341 -16.67 9.41 6.62
C ALA A 341 -16.50 8.43 7.81
N GLU A 342 -15.40 8.56 8.55
CA GLU A 342 -15.09 7.68 9.70
C GLU A 342 -15.51 8.29 11.04
N LEU A 343 -16.10 9.49 11.04
CA LEU A 343 -16.57 10.12 12.27
C LEU A 343 -17.89 9.50 12.73
N PRO A 344 -18.15 9.43 14.05
CA PRO A 344 -19.48 9.15 14.57
C PRO A 344 -20.52 10.07 13.92
N SER A 345 -21.61 9.51 13.42
CA SER A 345 -22.59 10.26 12.63
C SER A 345 -24.00 10.18 13.21
N ALA A 346 -24.81 11.19 12.92
CA ALA A 346 -26.26 11.18 13.14
C ALA A 346 -26.96 11.86 11.97
N SER A 347 -28.17 11.37 11.65
CA SER A 347 -29.06 12.04 10.71
C SER A 347 -29.66 13.30 11.36
N GLY A 348 -29.73 14.40 10.61
CA GLY A 348 -30.28 15.64 11.10
C GLY A 348 -30.13 16.78 10.09
N GLY A 349 -30.99 17.79 10.18
CA GLY A 349 -31.02 18.93 9.27
C GLY A 349 -31.30 20.25 9.97
N ALA A 350 -31.51 21.29 9.18
CA ALA A 350 -31.83 22.59 9.70
C ALA A 350 -33.10 22.56 10.63
N GLY A 351 -33.03 23.31 11.71
CA GLY A 351 -34.09 23.37 12.74
C GLY A 351 -33.94 22.34 13.86
N VAL A 352 -33.03 21.36 13.76
CA VAL A 352 -32.80 20.39 14.84
C VAL A 352 -31.97 21.02 15.95
N PRO A 353 -32.36 20.88 17.24
CA PRO A 353 -31.54 21.38 18.36
C PRO A 353 -30.15 20.76 18.40
N ILE A 354 -29.13 21.58 18.57
CA ILE A 354 -27.71 21.11 18.62
C ILE A 354 -27.49 20.18 19.81
N VAL A 355 -28.20 20.38 20.93
CA VAL A 355 -28.20 19.47 22.09
C VAL A 355 -28.59 18.04 21.68
N ASP A 356 -29.59 17.91 20.82
CA ASP A 356 -30.11 16.62 20.36
C ASP A 356 -29.10 15.93 19.41
N LEU A 357 -28.50 16.71 18.49
CA LEU A 357 -27.49 16.23 17.58
C LEU A 357 -26.21 15.76 18.29
N LEU A 358 -25.71 16.52 19.27
CA LEU A 358 -24.58 16.13 20.09
C LEU A 358 -24.81 14.80 20.83
N ALA A 359 -26.03 14.59 21.35
CA ALA A 359 -26.39 13.34 22.02
C ALA A 359 -26.59 12.19 21.02
N ALA A 360 -27.21 12.45 19.87
CA ALA A 360 -27.48 11.45 18.84
C ALA A 360 -26.20 10.90 18.21
N THR A 361 -25.16 11.73 18.01
CA THR A 361 -23.85 11.30 17.52
C THR A 361 -23.05 10.50 18.56
N GLY A 362 -23.47 10.45 19.82
CA GLY A 362 -22.77 9.74 20.87
C GLY A 362 -21.49 10.40 21.40
N ILE A 363 -21.10 11.58 20.89
CA ILE A 363 -19.92 12.31 21.41
C ILE A 363 -20.13 12.90 22.81
N VAL A 364 -21.37 12.91 23.28
CA VAL A 364 -21.76 13.13 24.66
C VAL A 364 -22.74 12.03 25.10
N ALA A 365 -22.71 11.67 26.39
CA ALA A 365 -23.47 10.54 26.89
C ALA A 365 -25.00 10.80 27.02
N SER A 366 -25.44 12.08 27.00
CA SER A 366 -26.85 12.46 27.15
C SER A 366 -27.09 13.92 26.78
N LYS A 367 -28.36 14.30 26.59
CA LYS A 367 -28.76 15.70 26.38
C LYS A 367 -28.35 16.62 27.56
N ALA A 368 -28.34 16.12 28.80
CA ALA A 368 -27.84 16.89 29.95
C ALA A 368 -26.34 17.15 29.86
N ALA A 369 -25.57 16.16 29.39
CA ALA A 369 -24.14 16.33 29.12
C ALA A 369 -23.87 17.26 27.92
N ALA A 370 -24.74 17.27 26.92
CA ALA A 370 -24.69 18.22 25.78
C ALA A 370 -24.88 19.66 26.27
N ARG A 371 -25.93 19.94 27.06
CA ARG A 371 -26.20 21.27 27.62
C ARG A 371 -25.00 21.76 28.44
N ARG A 372 -24.45 20.91 29.33
CA ARG A 372 -23.26 21.25 30.10
C ARG A 372 -22.05 21.57 29.18
N ALA A 373 -21.82 20.78 28.15
CA ALA A 373 -20.72 21.04 27.18
C ALA A 373 -20.89 22.38 26.48
N ILE A 374 -22.14 22.77 26.13
CA ILE A 374 -22.44 24.07 25.51
C ILE A 374 -22.22 25.20 26.51
N SER A 375 -22.80 25.13 27.73
CA SER A 375 -22.66 26.19 28.75
C SER A 375 -21.21 26.40 29.17
N GLU A 376 -20.40 25.35 29.25
CA GLU A 376 -18.95 25.41 29.50
C GLU A 376 -18.16 25.91 28.28
N GLY A 377 -18.80 26.11 27.14
CA GLY A 377 -18.15 26.55 25.88
C GLY A 377 -17.30 25.48 25.22
N GLY A 378 -17.56 24.22 25.54
CA GLY A 378 -16.86 23.08 25.01
C GLY A 378 -17.47 22.48 23.73
N ALA A 379 -18.57 23.03 23.20
CA ALA A 379 -19.22 22.56 21.99
C ALA A 379 -19.12 23.57 20.84
N SER A 380 -18.92 23.06 19.62
CA SER A 380 -18.91 23.88 18.40
C SER A 380 -19.53 23.13 17.22
N VAL A 381 -20.06 23.90 16.27
CA VAL A 381 -20.51 23.48 14.95
C VAL A 381 -19.61 24.15 13.92
N ASN A 382 -19.02 23.38 13.01
CA ASN A 382 -18.09 23.85 11.97
C ASN A 382 -16.98 24.77 12.54
N ASN A 383 -16.42 24.43 13.69
CA ASN A 383 -15.42 25.20 14.44
C ASN A 383 -15.96 26.51 15.09
N VAL A 384 -17.23 26.88 14.90
CA VAL A 384 -17.86 28.01 15.56
C VAL A 384 -18.48 27.55 16.88
N ARG A 385 -18.19 28.25 17.99
CA ARG A 385 -18.75 27.90 19.31
C ARG A 385 -20.26 28.04 19.32
N VAL A 386 -20.96 27.03 19.85
CA VAL A 386 -22.40 27.08 20.08
C VAL A 386 -22.71 28.12 21.15
N PRO A 387 -23.61 29.11 20.86
CA PRO A 387 -23.82 30.25 21.74
C PRO A 387 -24.56 29.89 23.02
N ASP A 388 -25.62 29.09 22.93
CA ASP A 388 -26.48 28.72 24.04
C ASP A 388 -27.12 27.32 23.86
N GLU A 389 -27.87 26.87 24.87
CA GLU A 389 -28.49 25.53 24.93
C GLU A 389 -29.70 25.38 23.97
N ASP A 390 -30.30 26.50 23.57
CA ASP A 390 -31.47 26.53 22.70
C ASP A 390 -31.09 26.66 21.20
N ALA A 391 -29.79 26.72 20.90
CA ALA A 391 -29.29 26.83 19.55
C ALA A 391 -29.73 25.62 18.69
N VAL A 392 -30.19 25.95 17.48
CA VAL A 392 -30.55 24.96 16.46
C VAL A 392 -29.59 24.99 15.29
N LEU A 393 -29.45 23.88 14.60
CA LEU A 393 -28.67 23.82 13.36
C LEU A 393 -29.37 24.66 12.29
N SER A 394 -28.65 25.60 11.68
CA SER A 394 -29.18 26.41 10.59
C SER A 394 -28.91 25.75 9.22
N ALA A 395 -29.57 26.22 8.18
CA ALA A 395 -29.31 25.79 6.82
C ALA A 395 -27.89 26.23 6.37
N ASP A 396 -27.41 27.38 6.88
CA ASP A 396 -26.06 27.89 6.57
C ASP A 396 -24.96 27.09 7.27
N ASP A 397 -25.28 26.33 8.31
CA ASP A 397 -24.34 25.41 8.94
C ASP A 397 -24.10 24.12 8.14
N LEU A 398 -24.96 23.85 7.15
CA LEU A 398 -24.82 22.67 6.31
C LEU A 398 -23.80 22.89 5.20
N LEU A 399 -22.56 22.50 5.45
CA LEU A 399 -21.48 22.52 4.46
C LEU A 399 -21.90 21.70 3.24
N HIS A 400 -21.79 22.29 2.05
CA HIS A 400 -22.28 21.74 0.77
C HIS A 400 -23.77 21.30 0.82
N GLY A 401 -24.58 21.92 1.68
CA GLY A 401 -25.99 21.59 1.87
C GLY A 401 -26.25 20.21 2.51
N ARG A 402 -25.23 19.61 3.10
CA ARG A 402 -25.32 18.23 3.61
C ARG A 402 -24.74 18.02 5.00
N TRP A 403 -23.49 18.46 5.26
CA TRP A 403 -22.77 18.07 6.46
C TRP A 403 -22.59 19.23 7.45
N ALA A 404 -22.72 18.92 8.74
CA ALA A 404 -22.27 19.81 9.80
C ALA A 404 -21.34 19.06 10.74
N VAL A 405 -20.14 19.60 10.99
CA VAL A 405 -19.15 18.99 11.87
C VAL A 405 -19.34 19.47 13.30
N LEU A 406 -19.71 18.55 14.18
CA LEU A 406 -19.83 18.79 15.63
C LEU A 406 -18.49 18.50 16.31
N ARG A 407 -18.14 19.32 17.30
CA ARG A 407 -16.95 19.09 18.11
C ARG A 407 -17.22 19.30 19.59
N ARG A 408 -16.70 18.37 20.40
CA ARG A 408 -16.67 18.50 21.86
C ARG A 408 -15.21 18.61 22.34
N GLY A 409 -14.89 19.70 23.01
CA GLY A 409 -13.52 19.98 23.44
C GLY A 409 -12.56 20.12 22.26
N LYS A 410 -11.32 19.62 22.41
CA LYS A 410 -10.26 19.83 21.41
C LYS A 410 -10.17 18.72 20.35
N ARG A 411 -10.67 17.50 20.64
CA ARG A 411 -10.36 16.30 19.83
C ARG A 411 -11.55 15.45 19.43
N THR A 412 -12.68 15.54 20.13
CA THR A 412 -13.84 14.68 19.85
C THR A 412 -14.70 15.31 18.77
N LEU A 413 -14.78 14.66 17.63
CA LEU A 413 -15.52 15.08 16.44
C LEU A 413 -16.66 14.12 16.13
N ALA A 414 -17.72 14.65 15.53
CA ALA A 414 -18.79 13.89 14.90
C ALA A 414 -19.33 14.66 13.70
N VAL A 415 -20.14 14.02 12.89
CA VAL A 415 -20.78 14.65 11.74
C VAL A 415 -22.30 14.48 11.81
N VAL A 416 -23.01 15.52 11.43
CA VAL A 416 -24.43 15.46 11.08
C VAL A 416 -24.53 15.35 9.58
N ASP A 417 -25.26 14.36 9.08
CA ASP A 417 -25.56 14.20 7.65
C ASP A 417 -27.07 14.46 7.43
N ALA A 418 -27.38 15.51 6.70
CA ALA A 418 -28.74 15.90 6.41
C ALA A 418 -29.41 15.04 5.31
N GLN A 419 -28.68 14.13 4.70
CA GLN A 419 -29.15 13.23 3.64
C GLN A 419 -29.08 11.75 4.03
N ALA A 420 -28.69 11.43 5.28
CA ALA A 420 -28.59 10.07 5.79
C ALA A 420 -29.93 9.51 6.27
#